data_61bdee0788806a838810d7067636e8d0
#
_entry.id   61bdee0788806a838810d7067636e8d0
#
_cell.length_a   1.000
_cell.length_b   1.000
_cell.length_c   1.000
_cell.angle_alpha   90.00
_cell.angle_beta   90.00
_cell.angle_gamma   90.00
#
_symmetry.space_group_name_H-M   'P 1'
#
loop_
_entity.id
_entity.type
_entity.pdbx_description
1 polymer ?
#
loop_
_entity_poly.entity_id
_entity_poly.type
_entity_poly.pdbx_seq_one_letter_code
_entity_poly.pdbx_strand_id
1 'polypeptide(L)'
;NVIKKREESGNKNILITERGASFGYNTLVSDMRALPIMSKFGFPIVFDATHSVQQPGGMGEKSGGQREFVPYLARAAIAVGVGAIFIETHEDPENAPSDGPNMVPLKEIKKLLKKLTEIDKIIK
;
A
#
# COMPACT_ATOMS: atom_id res chain seq x y z
N ASN A 1 -6.88 -18.39 6.31
CA ASN A 1 -7.86 -18.28 7.38
C ASN A 1 -8.91 -17.17 7.08
N VAL A 2 -8.49 -15.94 6.78
CA VAL A 2 -9.42 -14.83 6.46
C VAL A 2 -10.19 -15.11 5.16
N ILE A 3 -9.50 -15.54 4.10
CA ILE A 3 -10.12 -15.90 2.81
C ILE A 3 -11.20 -16.96 3.01
N LYS A 4 -10.87 -18.06 3.69
CA LYS A 4 -11.80 -19.14 3.97
C LYS A 4 -13.09 -18.66 4.65
N LYS A 5 -12.98 -17.81 5.66
CA LYS A 5 -14.14 -17.21 6.34
C LYS A 5 -15.02 -16.38 5.40
N ARG A 6 -14.41 -15.67 4.43
CA ARG A 6 -15.15 -14.88 3.44
C ARG A 6 -15.85 -15.75 2.42
N GLU A 7 -15.20 -16.83 1.96
CA GLU A 7 -15.80 -17.79 1.04
C GLU A 7 -16.97 -18.53 1.70
N GLU A 8 -16.85 -18.90 2.98
CA GLU A 8 -17.93 -19.51 3.77
C GLU A 8 -19.14 -18.57 3.92
N SER A 9 -18.93 -17.24 3.84
CA SER A 9 -20.03 -16.26 3.82
C SER A 9 -20.66 -16.05 2.43
N GLY A 10 -20.21 -16.79 1.41
CA GLY A 10 -20.71 -16.70 0.03
C GLY A 10 -20.10 -15.60 -0.83
N ASN A 11 -19.20 -14.78 -0.29
CA ASN A 11 -18.51 -13.72 -1.05
C ASN A 11 -17.27 -14.28 -1.74
N LYS A 12 -17.28 -14.25 -3.08
CA LYS A 12 -16.14 -14.66 -3.94
C LYS A 12 -15.33 -13.49 -4.48
N ASN A 13 -15.82 -12.27 -4.32
CA ASN A 13 -15.13 -11.04 -4.77
C ASN A 13 -14.22 -10.55 -3.65
N ILE A 14 -12.98 -11.06 -3.64
CA ILE A 14 -11.99 -10.82 -2.60
C ILE A 14 -10.76 -10.15 -3.20
N LEU A 15 -10.27 -9.11 -2.55
CA LEU A 15 -8.95 -8.53 -2.75
C LEU A 15 -8.12 -8.76 -1.49
N ILE A 16 -6.84 -9.07 -1.65
CA ILE A 16 -5.91 -9.23 -0.53
C ILE A 16 -5.01 -8.01 -0.50
N THR A 17 -5.04 -7.26 0.61
CA THR A 17 -4.23 -6.06 0.77
C THR A 17 -3.01 -6.34 1.65
N GLU A 18 -1.83 -5.97 1.16
CA GLU A 18 -0.55 -6.02 1.88
C GLU A 18 -0.10 -4.60 2.23
N ARG A 19 0.25 -4.37 3.47
CA ARG A 19 0.73 -3.08 3.98
C ARG A 19 2.04 -3.15 4.78
N GLY A 20 2.70 -4.29 4.77
CA GLY A 20 3.91 -4.55 5.54
C GLY A 20 3.64 -5.15 6.92
N ALA A 21 4.72 -5.53 7.58
CA ALA A 21 4.74 -6.11 8.91
C ALA A 21 5.61 -5.28 9.86
N SER A 22 5.30 -5.30 11.15
CA SER A 22 6.09 -4.61 12.16
C SER A 22 7.51 -5.17 12.22
N PHE A 23 8.50 -4.29 12.22
CA PHE A 23 9.91 -4.62 12.32
C PHE A 23 10.65 -3.56 13.13
N GLY A 24 11.13 -3.93 14.32
CA GLY A 24 11.74 -2.99 15.25
C GLY A 24 10.74 -2.01 15.87
N TYR A 25 11.22 -0.85 16.27
CA TYR A 25 10.42 0.19 16.93
C TYR A 25 9.76 1.10 15.89
N ASN A 26 8.42 1.23 15.97
CA ASN A 26 7.63 2.17 15.15
C ASN A 26 7.91 2.09 13.65
N THR A 27 8.25 0.90 13.13
CA THR A 27 8.62 0.73 11.72
C THR A 27 7.87 -0.45 11.13
N LEU A 28 7.45 -0.28 9.86
CA LEU A 28 6.92 -1.34 9.02
C LEU A 28 7.92 -1.66 7.91
N VAL A 29 8.02 -2.94 7.56
CA VAL A 29 8.80 -3.42 6.42
C VAL A 29 7.89 -4.18 5.46
N SER A 30 7.98 -3.87 4.18
CA SER A 30 7.26 -4.56 3.12
C SER A 30 8.19 -5.60 2.50
N ASP A 31 7.90 -6.90 2.73
CA ASP A 31 8.57 -7.97 2.03
C ASP A 31 7.94 -8.16 0.64
N MET A 32 8.62 -7.72 -0.41
CA MET A 32 8.12 -7.81 -1.78
C MET A 32 7.86 -9.26 -2.23
N ARG A 33 8.49 -10.26 -1.59
CA ARG A 33 8.22 -11.69 -1.83
C ARG A 33 6.83 -12.11 -1.35
N ALA A 34 6.27 -11.40 -0.38
CA ALA A 34 4.92 -11.67 0.13
C ALA A 34 3.86 -11.53 -0.98
N LEU A 35 4.06 -10.59 -1.91
CA LEU A 35 3.11 -10.31 -2.99
C LEU A 35 2.89 -11.53 -3.91
N PRO A 36 3.93 -12.14 -4.53
CA PRO A 36 3.75 -13.34 -5.33
C PRO A 36 3.38 -14.57 -4.49
N ILE A 37 3.77 -14.64 -3.22
CA ILE A 37 3.33 -15.72 -2.33
C ILE A 37 1.83 -15.68 -2.11
N MET A 38 1.29 -14.49 -1.80
CA MET A 38 -0.15 -14.31 -1.58
C MET A 38 -0.96 -14.49 -2.86
N SER A 39 -0.42 -14.12 -4.02
CA SER A 39 -1.12 -14.29 -5.31
C SER A 39 -1.42 -15.76 -5.64
N LYS A 40 -0.68 -16.72 -5.06
CA LYS A 40 -0.93 -18.16 -5.20
C LYS A 40 -2.29 -18.61 -4.65
N PHE A 41 -2.93 -17.79 -3.82
CA PHE A 41 -4.29 -18.06 -3.35
C PHE A 41 -5.37 -17.77 -4.41
N GLY A 42 -4.98 -17.23 -5.59
CA GLY A 42 -5.89 -16.99 -6.71
C GLY A 42 -6.70 -15.70 -6.64
N PHE A 43 -6.35 -14.78 -5.72
CA PHE A 43 -7.01 -13.48 -5.57
C PHE A 43 -6.07 -12.34 -5.96
N PRO A 44 -6.60 -11.24 -6.52
CA PRO A 44 -5.78 -10.06 -6.81
C PRO A 44 -5.18 -9.48 -5.53
N ILE A 45 -3.91 -9.11 -5.61
CA ILE A 45 -3.19 -8.47 -4.50
C ILE A 45 -3.22 -6.96 -4.70
N VAL A 46 -3.59 -6.25 -3.63
CA VAL A 46 -3.50 -4.80 -3.52
C VAL A 46 -2.31 -4.47 -2.63
N PHE A 47 -1.40 -3.64 -3.10
CA PHE A 47 -0.35 -3.09 -2.24
C PHE A 47 -0.80 -1.75 -1.69
N ASP A 48 -0.83 -1.63 -0.36
CA ASP A 48 -1.14 -0.37 0.33
C ASP A 48 0.14 0.46 0.48
N ALA A 49 0.35 1.39 -0.44
CA ALA A 49 1.52 2.24 -0.46
C ALA A 49 1.46 3.38 0.57
N THR A 50 0.29 3.70 1.08
CA THR A 50 0.09 4.72 2.12
C THR A 50 0.50 4.19 3.49
N HIS A 51 -0.13 3.10 3.91
CA HIS A 51 0.09 2.58 5.26
C HIS A 51 1.37 1.76 5.39
N SER A 52 1.98 1.33 4.29
CA SER A 52 3.29 0.66 4.32
C SER A 52 4.44 1.55 4.79
N VAL A 53 4.28 2.88 4.72
CA VAL A 53 5.27 3.87 5.20
C VAL A 53 4.87 4.52 6.53
N GLN A 54 3.80 4.03 7.15
CA GLN A 54 3.35 4.49 8.46
C GLN A 54 4.37 4.13 9.54
N GLN A 55 4.54 5.02 10.51
CA GLN A 55 5.32 4.78 11.72
C GLN A 55 4.37 4.71 12.92
N PRO A 56 3.83 3.51 13.23
CA PRO A 56 2.86 3.36 14.33
C PRO A 56 3.42 3.85 15.65
N GLY A 57 2.75 4.81 16.30
CA GLY A 57 3.21 5.41 17.56
C GLY A 57 4.46 6.28 17.44
N GLY A 58 4.94 6.58 16.23
CA GLY A 58 6.16 7.37 16.00
C GLY A 58 6.09 8.82 16.49
N MET A 59 4.87 9.33 16.76
CA MET A 59 4.60 10.66 17.32
C MET A 59 3.87 10.58 18.69
N GLY A 60 4.17 9.55 19.49
CA GLY A 60 3.50 9.31 20.76
C GLY A 60 2.09 8.77 20.55
N GLU A 61 1.06 9.59 20.82
CA GLU A 61 -0.35 9.20 20.65
C GLU A 61 -0.79 9.15 19.17
N LYS A 62 0.01 9.67 18.23
CA LYS A 62 -0.27 9.68 16.80
C LYS A 62 0.75 8.85 16.04
N SER A 63 0.31 8.26 14.95
CA SER A 63 1.21 7.63 13.99
C SER A 63 1.95 8.70 13.19
N GLY A 64 3.27 8.53 13.06
CA GLY A 64 4.08 9.24 12.09
C GLY A 64 4.03 8.55 10.73
N GLY A 65 4.80 9.07 9.77
CA GLY A 65 4.89 8.46 8.45
C GLY A 65 5.98 9.09 7.60
N GLN A 66 6.33 8.38 6.54
CA GLN A 66 7.43 8.71 5.64
C GLN A 66 6.94 8.73 4.18
N ARG A 67 6.05 9.69 3.85
CA ARG A 67 5.42 9.81 2.52
C ARG A 67 6.42 9.83 1.36
N GLU A 68 7.65 10.28 1.60
CA GLU A 68 8.71 10.30 0.59
C GLU A 68 9.01 8.92 0.03
N PHE A 69 8.74 7.84 0.76
CA PHE A 69 8.95 6.47 0.31
C PHE A 69 7.76 5.87 -0.46
N VAL A 70 6.58 6.49 -0.41
CA VAL A 70 5.38 6.00 -1.14
C VAL A 70 5.68 5.76 -2.63
N PRO A 71 6.29 6.69 -3.38
CA PRO A 71 6.59 6.47 -4.79
C PRO A 71 7.57 5.32 -5.05
N TYR A 72 8.47 5.05 -4.13
CA TYR A 72 9.47 3.98 -4.27
C TYR A 72 8.82 2.62 -4.08
N LEU A 73 8.06 2.45 -2.98
CA LEU A 73 7.40 1.19 -2.68
C LEU A 73 6.27 0.88 -3.68
N ALA A 74 5.51 1.90 -4.11
CA ALA A 74 4.49 1.74 -5.14
C ALA A 74 5.10 1.23 -6.45
N ARG A 75 6.21 1.80 -6.91
CA ARG A 75 6.91 1.32 -8.12
C ARG A 75 7.41 -0.10 -7.97
N ALA A 76 8.00 -0.44 -6.81
CA ALA A 76 8.47 -1.80 -6.55
C ALA A 76 7.31 -2.80 -6.59
N ALA A 77 6.19 -2.50 -5.95
CA ALA A 77 5.01 -3.37 -5.94
C ALA A 77 4.42 -3.56 -7.35
N ILE A 78 4.30 -2.49 -8.15
CA ILE A 78 3.86 -2.60 -9.56
C ILE A 78 4.83 -3.46 -10.36
N ALA A 79 6.14 -3.27 -10.18
CA ALA A 79 7.15 -4.08 -10.87
C ALA A 79 7.10 -5.58 -10.49
N VAL A 80 6.69 -5.90 -9.27
CA VAL A 80 6.41 -7.28 -8.85
C VAL A 80 5.16 -7.85 -9.53
N GLY A 81 4.22 -7.00 -9.94
CA GLY A 81 3.03 -7.40 -10.69
C GLY A 81 1.75 -7.48 -9.85
N VAL A 82 1.57 -6.63 -8.86
CA VAL A 82 0.32 -6.54 -8.09
C VAL A 82 -0.86 -6.16 -8.97
N GLY A 83 -2.07 -6.56 -8.57
CA GLY A 83 -3.30 -6.27 -9.29
C GLY A 83 -3.79 -4.82 -9.11
N ALA A 84 -3.46 -4.20 -7.98
CA ALA A 84 -3.85 -2.82 -7.67
C ALA A 84 -2.90 -2.18 -6.63
N ILE A 85 -2.97 -0.85 -6.56
CA ILE A 85 -2.29 -0.02 -5.54
C ILE A 85 -3.36 0.77 -4.78
N PHE A 86 -3.23 0.81 -3.46
CA PHE A 86 -3.97 1.74 -2.60
C PHE A 86 -3.06 2.94 -2.28
N ILE A 87 -3.55 4.14 -2.55
CA ILE A 87 -2.85 5.40 -2.25
C ILE A 87 -3.86 6.41 -1.72
N GLU A 88 -3.59 6.95 -0.53
CA GLU A 88 -4.32 8.11 -0.01
C GLU A 88 -3.66 9.40 -0.50
N THR A 89 -4.49 10.37 -0.82
CA THR A 89 -4.06 11.70 -1.29
C THR A 89 -4.94 12.78 -0.67
N HIS A 90 -4.36 13.92 -0.44
CA HIS A 90 -5.05 15.10 0.10
C HIS A 90 -4.49 16.37 -0.55
N GLU A 91 -5.28 17.40 -0.69
CA GLU A 91 -4.84 18.70 -1.21
C GLU A 91 -3.84 19.39 -0.28
N ASP A 92 -4.00 19.20 1.03
CA ASP A 92 -3.13 19.70 2.09
C ASP A 92 -2.90 18.60 3.15
N PRO A 93 -1.96 17.66 2.93
CA PRO A 93 -1.71 16.54 3.83
C PRO A 93 -1.33 16.95 5.26
N GLU A 94 -0.72 18.12 5.46
CA GLU A 94 -0.32 18.58 6.79
C GLU A 94 -1.53 18.91 7.68
N ASN A 95 -2.65 19.30 7.07
CA ASN A 95 -3.91 19.58 7.74
C ASN A 95 -4.97 18.49 7.55
N ALA A 96 -4.58 17.31 7.04
CA ALA A 96 -5.49 16.19 6.93
C ALA A 96 -5.95 15.68 8.32
N PRO A 97 -7.19 15.21 8.47
CA PRO A 97 -7.74 14.77 9.76
C PRO A 97 -7.03 13.52 10.31
N SER A 98 -6.47 12.68 9.44
CA SER A 98 -5.69 11.47 9.78
C SER A 98 -4.65 11.20 8.72
N ASP A 99 -3.65 10.37 9.03
CA ASP A 99 -2.65 9.81 8.11
C ASP A 99 -1.89 10.82 7.22
N GLY A 100 -1.99 12.12 7.52
CA GLY A 100 -1.33 13.19 6.77
C GLY A 100 0.14 12.91 6.44
N PRO A 101 0.98 12.45 7.39
CA PRO A 101 2.39 12.11 7.13
C PRO A 101 2.61 11.03 6.08
N ASN A 102 1.59 10.24 5.72
CA ASN A 102 1.65 9.16 4.72
C ASN A 102 1.02 9.55 3.39
N MET A 103 0.16 10.58 3.37
CA MET A 103 -0.60 10.96 2.18
C MET A 103 0.27 11.64 1.12
N VAL A 104 0.03 11.27 -0.13
CA VAL A 104 0.64 11.95 -1.29
C VAL A 104 -0.11 13.26 -1.54
N PRO A 105 0.57 14.41 -1.71
CA PRO A 105 -0.07 15.65 -2.11
C PRO A 105 -0.85 15.49 -3.43
N LEU A 106 -2.09 15.98 -3.48
CA LEU A 106 -2.97 15.83 -4.65
C LEU A 106 -2.31 16.29 -5.95
N LYS A 107 -1.52 17.36 -5.90
CA LYS A 107 -0.79 17.90 -7.06
C LYS A 107 0.24 16.91 -7.65
N GLU A 108 0.71 15.92 -6.87
CA GLU A 108 1.74 14.97 -7.28
C GLU A 108 1.15 13.63 -7.78
N ILE A 109 -0.12 13.35 -7.45
CA ILE A 109 -0.73 12.04 -7.73
C ILE A 109 -0.77 11.72 -9.23
N LYS A 110 -1.09 12.69 -10.07
CA LYS A 110 -1.16 12.48 -11.53
C LYS A 110 0.19 12.02 -12.11
N LYS A 111 1.29 12.64 -11.66
CA LYS A 111 2.65 12.27 -12.11
C LYS A 111 3.04 10.88 -11.62
N LEU A 112 2.68 10.55 -10.37
CA LEU A 112 2.92 9.23 -9.80
C LEU A 112 2.14 8.15 -10.57
N LEU A 113 0.83 8.31 -10.75
CA LEU A 113 -0.01 7.35 -11.45
C LEU A 113 0.45 7.11 -12.90
N LYS A 114 0.86 8.16 -13.62
CA LYS A 114 1.42 8.01 -14.97
C LYS A 114 2.63 7.07 -14.96
N LYS A 115 3.58 7.28 -14.03
CA LYS A 115 4.77 6.44 -13.92
C LYS A 115 4.42 4.98 -13.55
N LEU A 116 3.49 4.77 -12.63
CA LEU A 116 3.04 3.44 -12.24
C LEU A 116 2.39 2.71 -13.40
N THR A 117 1.55 3.41 -14.19
CA THR A 117 0.90 2.84 -15.39
C THR A 117 1.92 2.46 -16.46
N GLU A 118 2.98 3.25 -16.65
CA GLU A 118 4.06 2.93 -17.60
C GLU A 118 4.80 1.65 -17.19
N ILE A 119 5.11 1.47 -15.90
CA ILE A 119 5.74 0.25 -15.38
C ILE A 119 4.80 -0.95 -15.54
N ASP A 120 3.52 -0.80 -15.20
CA ASP A 120 2.52 -1.87 -15.30
C ASP A 120 2.41 -2.42 -16.73
N LYS A 121 2.44 -1.55 -17.74
CA LYS A 121 2.44 -1.96 -19.16
C LYS A 121 3.65 -2.79 -19.56
N ILE A 122 4.79 -2.59 -18.92
CA ILE A 122 6.01 -3.37 -19.21
C ILE A 122 5.91 -4.77 -18.58
N ILE A 123 5.30 -4.86 -17.40
CA ILE A 123 5.19 -6.11 -16.64
C ILE A 123 4.08 -7.01 -17.17
N LYS A 124 2.99 -6.45 -17.66
CA LYS A 124 1.83 -7.17 -18.23
C LYS A 124 1.89 -7.22 -19.76
#